data_dbe4810fa9da253003344665b11a3e66
#
_entry.id   dbe4810fa9da253003344665b11a3e66
#
_cell.length_a   1.000
_cell.length_b   1.000
_cell.length_c   1.000
_cell.angle_alpha   90.00
_cell.angle_beta   90.00
_cell.angle_gamma   90.00
#
_symmetry.space_group_name_H-M   'P 1'
#
loop_
_entity.id
_entity.type
_entity.pdbx_description
1 polymer ?
#
loop_
_entity_poly.entity_id
_entity_poly.type
_entity_poly.pdbx_seq_one_letter_code
_entity_poly.pdbx_strand_id
1 'polypeptide(L)'
;MKKAVYLIMCKKFYSALMSSHVSLSLCTLLMCLFFIDAVHLVAQSSPATGGLHDTEADRAEEFLVQYREKAMKRWGQDIETLEQRDVVQRDPEDAILFIGSSSIRRWDTIEIDMRPYQVVQRGYGGAKYTDLAVFAKRLIHPHKYSALVVFVANDVQGKPEDHSPEQVEECARYIVEVSRKHQPQSPVFFIEITPTRKRFSAWPLICKANARLQQLALSIPDVYFIATADHFLDPSGNPRDELFVDDQLHLNSNGYKKWSTLIRRELDEAFQ
;
A
#
# COMPACT_ATOMS: atom_id res chain seq x y z
N MET A 1 -7.57 21.59 -25.93
CA MET A 1 -8.78 20.75 -25.83
C MET A 1 -8.50 19.32 -25.33
N LYS A 2 -7.39 18.64 -25.68
CA LYS A 2 -7.12 17.25 -25.24
C LYS A 2 -6.75 17.10 -23.73
N LYS A 3 -6.15 18.12 -23.09
CA LYS A 3 -5.74 18.07 -21.65
C LYS A 3 -6.90 18.16 -20.64
N ALA A 4 -7.98 18.87 -20.98
CA ALA A 4 -9.17 18.94 -20.11
C ALA A 4 -9.96 17.62 -20.04
N VAL A 5 -9.86 16.79 -21.08
CA VAL A 5 -10.54 15.50 -21.14
C VAL A 5 -9.93 14.48 -20.16
N TYR A 6 -8.62 14.52 -19.90
CA TYR A 6 -7.95 13.59 -18.99
C TYR A 6 -8.26 13.87 -17.51
N LEU A 7 -8.35 15.12 -17.11
CA LEU A 7 -8.71 15.49 -15.75
C LEU A 7 -10.18 15.14 -15.44
N ILE A 8 -11.05 15.30 -16.43
CA ILE A 8 -12.45 14.90 -16.38
C ILE A 8 -12.58 13.37 -16.34
N MET A 9 -11.70 12.63 -16.98
CA MET A 9 -11.72 11.15 -16.93
C MET A 9 -11.31 10.61 -15.56
N CYS A 10 -10.28 11.13 -14.90
CA CYS A 10 -9.95 10.74 -13.53
C CYS A 10 -11.09 11.08 -12.56
N LYS A 11 -11.62 12.30 -12.60
CA LYS A 11 -12.76 12.72 -11.76
C LYS A 11 -14.06 11.96 -12.09
N LYS A 12 -14.35 11.65 -13.36
CA LYS A 12 -15.52 10.85 -13.75
C LYS A 12 -15.36 9.37 -13.41
N PHE A 13 -14.16 8.81 -13.45
CA PHE A 13 -13.91 7.45 -12.98
C PHE A 13 -14.13 7.34 -11.46
N TYR A 14 -13.67 8.32 -10.69
CA TYR A 14 -13.95 8.41 -9.25
C TYR A 14 -15.46 8.57 -8.95
N SER A 15 -16.17 9.40 -9.70
CA SER A 15 -17.62 9.61 -9.54
C SER A 15 -18.48 8.42 -9.99
N ALA A 16 -18.07 7.68 -11.01
CA ALA A 16 -18.83 6.55 -11.52
C ALA A 16 -18.76 5.31 -10.60
N LEU A 17 -17.68 5.13 -9.84
CA LEU A 17 -17.60 4.06 -8.82
C LEU A 17 -18.48 4.33 -7.60
N MET A 18 -18.81 5.60 -7.30
CA MET A 18 -19.60 5.98 -6.11
C MET A 18 -21.12 6.04 -6.40
N SER A 19 -21.58 5.91 -7.64
CA SER A 19 -23.01 6.08 -7.98
C SER A 19 -23.78 4.79 -8.30
N SER A 20 -23.22 3.60 -8.12
CA SER A 20 -23.93 2.34 -8.30
C SER A 20 -24.56 1.81 -7.00
N HIS A 21 -25.38 2.63 -6.33
CA HIS A 21 -26.44 2.12 -5.45
C HIS A 21 -27.65 1.71 -6.30
N VAL A 22 -27.61 0.54 -6.90
CA VAL A 22 -28.79 -0.10 -7.44
C VAL A 22 -29.44 -0.95 -6.36
N SER A 23 -30.58 -0.47 -5.94
CA SER A 23 -31.69 -1.09 -5.23
C SER A 23 -31.62 -2.63 -5.11
N LEU A 24 -31.30 -3.11 -3.91
CA LEU A 24 -31.51 -4.49 -3.47
C LEU A 24 -32.86 -4.57 -2.77
N SER A 25 -33.93 -4.64 -3.54
CA SER A 25 -35.26 -4.95 -2.98
C SER A 25 -36.10 -5.54 -4.10
N LEU A 26 -36.07 -6.84 -4.27
CA LEU A 26 -37.13 -7.76 -4.79
C LEU A 26 -36.62 -9.15 -5.20
N CYS A 27 -35.73 -9.81 -4.46
CA CYS A 27 -35.36 -11.22 -4.72
C CYS A 27 -35.27 -12.12 -3.49
N THR A 28 -35.80 -11.71 -2.34
CA THR A 28 -35.74 -12.52 -1.11
C THR A 28 -37.03 -13.27 -0.78
N LEU A 29 -37.93 -13.48 -1.74
CA LEU A 29 -39.21 -14.18 -1.46
C LEU A 29 -39.45 -15.43 -2.31
N LEU A 30 -38.48 -16.02 -2.99
CA LEU A 30 -38.72 -17.24 -3.81
C LEU A 30 -37.67 -18.35 -3.63
N MET A 31 -36.94 -18.46 -2.52
CA MET A 31 -35.97 -19.53 -2.26
C MET A 31 -36.14 -20.27 -0.93
N CYS A 32 -37.35 -20.30 -0.36
CA CYS A 32 -37.65 -21.04 0.87
C CYS A 32 -38.56 -22.26 0.70
N LEU A 33 -38.64 -22.91 -0.45
CA LEU A 33 -39.54 -24.07 -0.67
C LEU A 33 -38.91 -25.26 -1.40
N PHE A 34 -37.60 -25.55 -1.24
CA PHE A 34 -37.02 -26.80 -1.73
C PHE A 34 -35.84 -27.26 -0.86
N PHE A 35 -36.06 -27.60 0.40
CA PHE A 35 -35.14 -28.38 1.20
C PHE A 35 -35.89 -29.18 2.26
N ILE A 36 -36.59 -30.22 1.83
CA ILE A 36 -36.92 -31.40 2.66
C ILE A 36 -36.87 -32.60 1.70
N ASP A 37 -35.96 -33.50 2.01
CA ASP A 37 -35.79 -34.88 1.55
C ASP A 37 -34.40 -35.14 0.92
N ALA A 38 -33.47 -35.55 1.78
CA ALA A 38 -32.48 -36.61 1.52
C ALA A 38 -31.57 -36.79 2.71
N VAL A 39 -32.11 -37.37 3.79
CA VAL A 39 -31.27 -38.04 4.80
C VAL A 39 -31.30 -39.54 4.45
N HIS A 40 -30.14 -40.11 4.27
CA HIS A 40 -29.70 -41.49 4.24
C HIS A 40 -28.97 -41.89 2.93
N LEU A 41 -27.66 -41.77 2.97
CA LEU A 41 -26.77 -42.83 2.48
C LEU A 41 -25.40 -42.71 3.19
N VAL A 42 -25.23 -43.46 4.27
CA VAL A 42 -23.92 -43.76 4.84
C VAL A 42 -23.22 -44.73 3.87
N ALA A 43 -22.17 -44.27 3.22
CA ALA A 43 -21.21 -45.15 2.58
C ALA A 43 -19.82 -44.81 3.07
N GLN A 44 -19.23 -45.77 3.70
CA GLN A 44 -17.84 -45.83 4.15
C GLN A 44 -16.90 -45.54 2.97
N SER A 45 -16.04 -44.56 3.10
CA SER A 45 -14.82 -44.44 2.30
C SER A 45 -13.66 -44.11 3.22
N SER A 46 -12.61 -44.87 3.08
CA SER A 46 -11.34 -44.87 3.77
C SER A 46 -10.70 -43.49 3.93
N PRO A 47 -9.84 -43.27 4.96
CA PRO A 47 -9.15 -42.01 5.11
C PRO A 47 -8.16 -41.82 3.97
N ALA A 48 -8.46 -40.90 3.07
CA ALA A 48 -7.49 -40.38 2.13
C ALA A 48 -6.44 -39.60 2.93
N THR A 49 -5.22 -40.05 2.82
CA THR A 49 -3.98 -39.43 3.28
C THR A 49 -3.94 -37.93 3.06
N GLY A 50 -3.51 -37.22 4.09
CA GLY A 50 -3.46 -35.77 4.23
C GLY A 50 -3.07 -35.02 2.96
N GLY A 51 -4.02 -34.24 2.45
CA GLY A 51 -3.71 -33.08 1.65
C GLY A 51 -3.22 -31.99 2.62
N LEU A 52 -2.01 -31.53 2.43
CA LEU A 52 -1.49 -30.30 3.02
C LEU A 52 -2.56 -29.21 2.83
N HIS A 53 -3.07 -28.67 3.93
CA HIS A 53 -3.84 -27.43 3.88
C HIS A 53 -2.87 -26.33 3.41
N ASP A 54 -2.85 -26.05 2.11
CA ASP A 54 -2.29 -24.81 1.59
C ASP A 54 -3.08 -23.67 2.23
N THR A 55 -2.51 -23.11 3.29
CA THR A 55 -3.12 -21.96 3.92
C THR A 55 -3.04 -20.77 2.98
N GLU A 56 -3.94 -19.84 3.11
CA GLU A 56 -3.90 -18.58 2.33
C GLU A 56 -2.54 -17.86 2.52
N ALA A 57 -1.90 -18.09 3.67
CA ALA A 57 -0.55 -17.63 3.98
C ALA A 57 0.54 -18.32 3.12
N ASP A 58 0.42 -19.61 2.85
CA ASP A 58 1.38 -20.35 2.02
C ASP A 58 1.30 -19.89 0.57
N ARG A 59 0.09 -19.65 0.05
CA ARG A 59 -0.14 -19.07 -1.28
C ARG A 59 0.38 -17.62 -1.38
N ALA A 60 0.21 -16.82 -0.32
CA ALA A 60 0.70 -15.46 -0.27
C ALA A 60 2.25 -15.39 -0.28
N GLU A 61 2.94 -16.40 0.21
CA GLU A 61 4.41 -16.47 0.11
C GLU A 61 4.89 -17.05 -1.22
N GLU A 62 4.13 -17.94 -1.83
CA GLU A 62 4.49 -18.58 -3.10
C GLU A 62 4.63 -17.55 -4.23
N PHE A 63 3.75 -16.55 -4.31
CA PHE A 63 3.87 -15.52 -5.37
C PHE A 63 5.13 -14.67 -5.23
N LEU A 64 5.72 -14.54 -4.03
CA LEU A 64 6.95 -13.78 -3.79
C LEU A 64 8.20 -14.52 -4.25
N VAL A 65 8.16 -15.84 -4.46
CA VAL A 65 9.32 -16.65 -4.86
C VAL A 65 9.97 -16.09 -6.12
N GLN A 66 9.15 -15.70 -7.11
CA GLN A 66 9.63 -15.13 -8.38
C GLN A 66 10.38 -13.80 -8.23
N TYR A 67 10.16 -13.05 -7.14
CA TYR A 67 10.79 -11.74 -6.90
C TYR A 67 11.99 -11.83 -5.97
N ARG A 68 12.08 -12.90 -5.15
CA ARG A 68 13.01 -13.02 -4.02
C ARG A 68 14.47 -12.89 -4.44
N GLU A 69 14.91 -13.64 -5.42
CA GLU A 69 16.32 -13.62 -5.86
C GLU A 69 16.75 -12.23 -6.32
N LYS A 70 15.93 -11.59 -7.16
CA LYS A 70 16.20 -10.25 -7.69
C LYS A 70 16.21 -9.19 -6.58
N ALA A 71 15.26 -9.24 -5.66
CA ALA A 71 15.17 -8.33 -4.53
C ALA A 71 16.38 -8.49 -3.59
N MET A 72 16.72 -9.72 -3.22
CA MET A 72 17.89 -10.03 -2.38
C MET A 72 19.19 -9.56 -3.02
N LYS A 73 19.40 -9.83 -4.29
CA LYS A 73 20.60 -9.38 -5.01
C LYS A 73 20.74 -7.87 -5.05
N ARG A 74 19.61 -7.17 -5.19
CA ARG A 74 19.60 -5.71 -5.36
C ARG A 74 19.64 -4.95 -4.04
N TRP A 75 18.91 -5.39 -3.04
CA TRP A 75 18.63 -4.64 -1.83
C TRP A 75 19.07 -5.33 -0.53
N GLY A 76 19.59 -6.57 -0.59
CA GLY A 76 19.97 -7.33 0.59
C GLY A 76 20.88 -6.54 1.54
N GLN A 77 21.88 -5.84 0.99
CA GLN A 77 22.81 -5.01 1.79
C GLN A 77 22.14 -3.79 2.42
N ASP A 78 21.21 -3.14 1.72
CA ASP A 78 20.44 -2.02 2.29
C ASP A 78 19.60 -2.51 3.48
N ILE A 79 18.96 -3.68 3.35
CA ILE A 79 18.14 -4.28 4.40
C ILE A 79 19.01 -4.70 5.60
N GLU A 80 20.15 -5.33 5.38
CA GLU A 80 21.11 -5.67 6.45
C GLU A 80 21.56 -4.42 7.21
N THR A 81 21.77 -3.31 6.52
CA THR A 81 22.12 -2.03 7.16
C THR A 81 20.99 -1.51 8.05
N LEU A 82 19.72 -1.68 7.62
CA LEU A 82 18.58 -1.31 8.45
C LEU A 82 18.47 -2.23 9.69
N GLU A 83 18.65 -3.54 9.53
CA GLU A 83 18.65 -4.51 10.64
C GLU A 83 19.77 -4.22 11.66
N GLN A 84 20.95 -3.81 11.20
CA GLN A 84 22.03 -3.38 12.10
C GLN A 84 21.64 -2.14 12.92
N ARG A 85 20.87 -1.22 12.34
CA ARG A 85 20.30 -0.08 13.08
C ARG A 85 19.32 -0.54 14.16
N ASP A 86 18.50 -1.56 13.86
CA ASP A 86 17.51 -2.12 14.79
C ASP A 86 18.17 -2.73 16.04
N VAL A 87 19.39 -3.27 15.89
CA VAL A 87 20.14 -3.82 17.03
C VAL A 87 20.59 -2.73 18.03
N VAL A 88 20.89 -1.52 17.54
CA VAL A 88 21.47 -0.44 18.37
C VAL A 88 20.48 0.66 18.74
N GLN A 89 19.38 0.80 18.00
CA GLN A 89 18.33 1.78 18.25
C GLN A 89 17.18 1.13 19.02
N ARG A 90 16.73 1.77 20.10
CA ARG A 90 15.44 1.43 20.70
C ARG A 90 14.35 2.22 20.00
N ASP A 91 13.33 1.51 19.56
CA ASP A 91 12.14 2.17 19.05
C ASP A 91 11.44 2.94 20.18
N PRO A 92 10.93 4.13 19.90
CA PRO A 92 10.04 4.81 20.82
C PRO A 92 8.77 3.96 21.06
N GLU A 93 8.21 4.01 22.25
CA GLU A 93 6.87 3.50 22.49
C GLU A 93 5.87 4.28 21.62
N ASP A 94 4.88 3.61 21.09
CA ASP A 94 3.84 4.19 20.22
C ASP A 94 4.36 4.87 18.93
N ALA A 95 5.52 4.44 18.43
CA ALA A 95 6.07 4.97 17.20
C ALA A 95 5.18 4.69 15.99
N ILE A 96 5.26 5.58 15.00
CA ILE A 96 4.75 5.32 13.65
C ILE A 96 5.89 4.72 12.83
N LEU A 97 5.71 3.49 12.33
CA LEU A 97 6.70 2.83 11.49
C LEU A 97 6.49 3.23 10.02
N PHE A 98 7.51 3.85 9.44
CA PHE A 98 7.54 4.21 8.02
C PHE A 98 8.41 3.24 7.25
N ILE A 99 7.83 2.48 6.33
CA ILE A 99 8.56 1.61 5.41
C ILE A 99 8.35 2.05 3.96
N GLY A 100 9.30 1.76 3.09
CA GLY A 100 9.12 2.06 1.68
C GLY A 100 10.41 2.40 0.94
N SER A 101 10.26 3.16 -0.15
CA SER A 101 11.35 3.44 -1.08
C SER A 101 12.14 4.72 -0.74
N SER A 102 12.86 5.23 -1.73
CA SER A 102 13.74 6.39 -1.59
C SER A 102 13.10 7.64 -1.00
N SER A 103 11.81 7.87 -1.20
CA SER A 103 11.13 9.04 -0.62
C SER A 103 11.01 8.92 0.91
N ILE A 104 10.82 7.72 1.44
CA ILE A 104 10.92 7.51 2.89
C ILE A 104 12.38 7.66 3.33
N ARG A 105 13.33 6.99 2.68
CA ARG A 105 14.76 7.05 3.05
C ARG A 105 15.33 8.47 3.08
N ARG A 106 14.91 9.33 2.14
CA ARG A 106 15.43 10.70 1.96
C ARG A 106 14.70 11.76 2.78
N TRP A 107 13.77 11.37 3.62
CA TRP A 107 13.04 12.30 4.49
C TRP A 107 13.85 12.57 5.77
N ASP A 108 14.90 13.37 5.63
CA ASP A 108 15.88 13.63 6.71
C ASP A 108 15.27 14.38 7.91
N THR A 109 14.17 15.10 7.70
CA THR A 109 13.47 15.88 8.74
C THR A 109 12.23 15.18 9.30
N ILE A 110 12.03 13.88 9.02
CA ILE A 110 10.81 13.14 9.35
C ILE A 110 10.44 13.25 10.84
N GLU A 111 11.42 13.15 11.75
CA GLU A 111 11.21 13.24 13.20
C GLU A 111 10.65 14.62 13.63
N ILE A 112 11.04 15.68 12.91
CA ILE A 112 10.58 17.04 13.18
C ILE A 112 9.21 17.26 12.53
N ASP A 113 9.09 16.87 11.28
CA ASP A 113 7.90 17.13 10.47
C ASP A 113 6.68 16.33 10.96
N MET A 114 6.91 15.16 11.57
CA MET A 114 5.84 14.28 12.06
C MET A 114 5.42 14.55 13.51
N ARG A 115 6.04 15.51 14.21
CA ARG A 115 5.59 15.85 15.57
C ARG A 115 4.08 16.13 15.62
N PRO A 116 3.34 15.66 16.65
CA PRO A 116 3.84 15.07 17.90
C PRO A 116 4.20 13.59 17.84
N TYR A 117 3.97 12.89 16.72
CA TYR A 117 4.26 11.48 16.57
C TYR A 117 5.77 11.21 16.58
N GLN A 118 6.16 10.17 17.30
CA GLN A 118 7.50 9.60 17.20
C GLN A 118 7.55 8.65 16.01
N VAL A 119 8.71 8.49 15.36
CA VAL A 119 8.81 7.73 14.12
C VAL A 119 9.96 6.74 14.14
N VAL A 120 9.74 5.60 13.48
CA VAL A 120 10.78 4.65 13.08
C VAL A 120 10.83 4.64 11.56
N GLN A 121 11.97 5.04 10.99
CA GLN A 121 12.13 5.19 9.54
C GLN A 121 12.93 4.03 8.96
N ARG A 122 12.30 3.19 8.11
CA ARG A 122 12.89 2.02 7.46
C ARG A 122 12.68 2.05 5.94
N GLY A 123 13.02 3.18 5.33
CA GLY A 123 13.06 3.35 3.87
C GLY A 123 14.41 2.96 3.27
N TYR A 124 14.40 2.40 2.06
CA TYR A 124 15.62 2.03 1.33
C TYR A 124 15.48 2.28 -0.17
N GLY A 125 16.58 2.52 -0.86
CA GLY A 125 16.74 2.62 -2.30
C GLY A 125 15.53 3.07 -3.11
N GLY A 126 15.47 2.60 -4.35
CA GLY A 126 14.32 2.76 -5.26
C GLY A 126 13.47 1.50 -5.34
N ALA A 127 13.03 0.97 -4.20
CA ALA A 127 12.25 -0.26 -4.10
C ALA A 127 10.94 -0.18 -4.88
N LYS A 128 10.51 -1.32 -5.40
CA LYS A 128 9.17 -1.60 -5.91
C LYS A 128 8.31 -2.24 -4.81
N TYR A 129 7.00 -2.32 -4.98
CA TYR A 129 6.12 -3.06 -4.06
C TYR A 129 6.52 -4.53 -3.95
N THR A 130 6.95 -5.15 -5.06
CA THR A 130 7.47 -6.53 -5.05
C THR A 130 8.73 -6.68 -4.20
N ASP A 131 9.66 -5.71 -4.25
CA ASP A 131 10.85 -5.70 -3.38
C ASP A 131 10.44 -5.53 -1.91
N LEU A 132 9.54 -4.57 -1.62
CA LEU A 132 9.09 -4.30 -0.26
C LEU A 132 8.35 -5.50 0.34
N ALA A 133 7.51 -6.19 -0.44
CA ALA A 133 6.81 -7.39 0.00
C ALA A 133 7.78 -8.53 0.37
N VAL A 134 8.85 -8.74 -0.41
CA VAL A 134 9.89 -9.73 -0.09
C VAL A 134 10.54 -9.45 1.27
N PHE A 135 10.74 -8.19 1.62
CA PHE A 135 11.39 -7.79 2.88
C PHE A 135 10.42 -7.38 3.98
N ALA A 136 9.10 -7.48 3.76
CA ALA A 136 8.10 -6.98 4.71
C ALA A 136 8.28 -7.53 6.13
N LYS A 137 8.50 -8.84 6.28
CA LYS A 137 8.74 -9.45 7.60
C LYS A 137 10.00 -8.89 8.29
N ARG A 138 11.08 -8.71 7.53
CA ARG A 138 12.36 -8.19 8.06
C ARG A 138 12.29 -6.72 8.50
N LEU A 139 11.43 -5.93 7.84
CA LEU A 139 11.23 -4.51 8.11
C LEU A 139 10.14 -4.23 9.16
N ILE A 140 9.24 -5.18 9.40
CA ILE A 140 8.08 -4.98 10.27
C ILE A 140 8.26 -5.67 11.62
N HIS A 141 8.67 -6.95 11.63
CA HIS A 141 8.71 -7.75 12.86
C HIS A 141 9.69 -7.27 13.94
N PRO A 142 10.82 -6.60 13.64
CA PRO A 142 11.70 -6.08 14.68
C PRO A 142 11.06 -4.97 15.54
N HIS A 143 9.99 -4.33 15.05
CA HIS A 143 9.45 -3.10 15.63
C HIS A 143 8.11 -3.32 16.34
N LYS A 144 7.89 -2.54 17.43
CA LYS A 144 6.56 -2.25 17.97
C LYS A 144 6.14 -0.88 17.49
N TYR A 145 4.89 -0.74 17.02
CA TYR A 145 4.40 0.52 16.45
C TYR A 145 2.90 0.67 16.65
N SER A 146 2.44 1.92 16.72
CA SER A 146 1.01 2.25 16.78
C SER A 146 0.35 2.25 15.40
N ALA A 147 1.11 2.58 14.34
CA ALA A 147 0.66 2.48 12.95
C ALA A 147 1.82 2.17 12.01
N LEU A 148 1.51 1.53 10.89
CA LEU A 148 2.41 1.32 9.77
C LEU A 148 2.06 2.28 8.62
N VAL A 149 3.02 3.05 8.13
CA VAL A 149 2.88 3.93 6.97
C VAL A 149 3.77 3.44 5.83
N VAL A 150 3.20 3.23 4.66
CA VAL A 150 3.86 2.62 3.50
C VAL A 150 3.87 3.57 2.32
N PHE A 151 5.04 3.77 1.70
CA PHE A 151 5.16 4.48 0.43
C PHE A 151 6.14 3.83 -0.53
N VAL A 152 5.64 3.44 -1.70
CA VAL A 152 6.44 2.94 -2.84
C VAL A 152 5.88 3.51 -4.14
N ALA A 153 6.76 3.89 -5.06
CA ALA A 153 6.34 4.54 -6.30
C ALA A 153 7.11 4.07 -7.55
N ASN A 154 7.95 3.04 -7.45
CA ASN A 154 8.82 2.65 -8.55
C ASN A 154 8.26 1.54 -9.46
N ASP A 155 7.05 1.07 -9.19
CA ASP A 155 6.40 0.00 -9.93
C ASP A 155 5.92 0.47 -11.31
N VAL A 156 5.48 1.74 -11.40
CA VAL A 156 4.91 2.32 -12.61
C VAL A 156 5.70 3.56 -13.02
N GLN A 157 6.44 3.46 -14.12
CA GLN A 157 7.31 4.50 -14.65
C GLN A 157 7.06 4.83 -16.14
N GLY A 158 6.15 4.10 -16.79
CA GLY A 158 5.90 4.18 -18.23
C GLY A 158 6.85 3.30 -19.05
N LYS A 159 7.32 2.19 -18.47
CA LYS A 159 8.28 1.28 -19.08
C LYS A 159 7.69 -0.11 -19.30
N PRO A 160 8.22 -0.90 -20.25
CA PRO A 160 7.74 -2.26 -20.50
C PRO A 160 7.82 -3.19 -19.28
N GLU A 161 8.80 -2.97 -18.40
CA GLU A 161 9.03 -3.75 -17.19
C GLU A 161 8.26 -3.26 -15.96
N ASP A 162 7.31 -2.36 -16.14
CA ASP A 162 6.45 -1.89 -15.07
C ASP A 162 5.54 -3.02 -14.56
N HIS A 163 5.27 -3.00 -13.27
CA HIS A 163 4.29 -3.89 -12.67
C HIS A 163 2.86 -3.39 -12.96
N SER A 164 1.94 -4.34 -13.07
CA SER A 164 0.52 -4.00 -13.22
C SER A 164 -0.05 -3.44 -11.90
N PRO A 165 -1.15 -2.67 -11.97
CA PRO A 165 -1.87 -2.23 -10.77
C PRO A 165 -2.31 -3.39 -9.87
N GLU A 166 -2.64 -4.54 -10.44
CA GLU A 166 -3.03 -5.76 -9.72
C GLU A 166 -1.85 -6.35 -8.94
N GLN A 167 -0.64 -6.38 -9.54
CA GLN A 167 0.57 -6.82 -8.84
C GLN A 167 0.94 -5.88 -7.68
N VAL A 168 0.73 -4.58 -7.84
CA VAL A 168 0.92 -3.59 -6.77
C VAL A 168 -0.06 -3.87 -5.62
N GLU A 169 -1.34 -4.09 -5.92
CA GLU A 169 -2.37 -4.42 -4.92
C GLU A 169 -2.04 -5.72 -4.18
N GLU A 170 -1.65 -6.79 -4.88
CA GLU A 170 -1.32 -8.08 -4.29
C GLU A 170 -0.15 -7.95 -3.28
N CYS A 171 0.91 -7.24 -3.67
CA CYS A 171 2.03 -6.96 -2.77
C CYS A 171 1.62 -6.10 -1.56
N ALA A 172 0.78 -5.08 -1.77
CA ALA A 172 0.27 -4.24 -0.71
C ALA A 172 -0.60 -5.04 0.28
N ARG A 173 -1.45 -5.93 -0.22
CA ARG A 173 -2.26 -6.86 0.60
C ARG A 173 -1.38 -7.74 1.46
N TYR A 174 -0.33 -8.33 0.91
CA TYR A 174 0.63 -9.12 1.67
C TYR A 174 1.32 -8.31 2.79
N ILE A 175 1.70 -7.06 2.52
CA ILE A 175 2.27 -6.18 3.55
C ILE A 175 1.27 -5.96 4.71
N VAL A 176 -0.02 -5.75 4.40
CA VAL A 176 -1.08 -5.66 5.42
C VAL A 176 -1.17 -6.94 6.23
N GLU A 177 -1.14 -8.11 5.60
CA GLU A 177 -1.19 -9.40 6.29
C GLU A 177 0.00 -9.61 7.23
N VAL A 178 1.22 -9.26 6.79
CA VAL A 178 2.44 -9.30 7.62
C VAL A 178 2.30 -8.39 8.83
N SER A 179 1.85 -7.15 8.63
CA SER A 179 1.62 -6.18 9.70
C SER A 179 0.60 -6.71 10.71
N ARG A 180 -0.53 -7.22 10.26
CA ARG A 180 -1.61 -7.72 11.13
C ARG A 180 -1.25 -8.98 11.91
N LYS A 181 -0.47 -9.87 11.32
CA LYS A 181 0.03 -11.05 12.04
C LYS A 181 0.97 -10.66 13.17
N HIS A 182 1.68 -9.55 13.03
CA HIS A 182 2.63 -9.05 14.03
C HIS A 182 1.97 -8.11 15.05
N GLN A 183 1.22 -7.12 14.57
CA GLN A 183 0.52 -6.11 15.38
C GLN A 183 -0.95 -5.99 14.94
N PRO A 184 -1.85 -6.86 15.45
CA PRO A 184 -3.24 -6.97 14.96
C PRO A 184 -4.08 -5.70 15.08
N GLN A 185 -3.76 -4.83 16.04
CA GLN A 185 -4.52 -3.61 16.34
C GLN A 185 -3.94 -2.35 15.65
N SER A 186 -2.75 -2.45 15.04
CA SER A 186 -2.10 -1.30 14.43
C SER A 186 -2.63 -1.06 13.01
N PRO A 187 -3.19 0.11 12.72
CA PRO A 187 -3.67 0.45 11.39
C PRO A 187 -2.52 0.55 10.37
N VAL A 188 -2.85 0.34 9.10
CA VAL A 188 -1.91 0.43 7.98
C VAL A 188 -2.35 1.54 7.04
N PHE A 189 -1.43 2.43 6.70
CA PHE A 189 -1.66 3.57 5.82
C PHE A 189 -0.82 3.46 4.56
N PHE A 190 -1.45 3.58 3.41
CA PHE A 190 -0.77 3.71 2.12
C PHE A 190 -0.80 5.16 1.65
N ILE A 191 0.37 5.76 1.48
CA ILE A 191 0.46 7.10 0.87
C ILE A 191 0.26 6.94 -0.63
N GLU A 192 -0.63 7.74 -1.21
CA GLU A 192 -0.86 7.82 -2.64
C GLU A 192 0.44 8.06 -3.42
N ILE A 193 0.65 7.32 -4.50
CA ILE A 193 1.77 7.56 -5.40
C ILE A 193 1.63 8.97 -5.97
N THR A 194 2.53 9.84 -5.52
CA THR A 194 2.50 11.29 -5.79
C THR A 194 2.79 11.59 -7.26
N PRO A 195 2.03 12.48 -7.93
CA PRO A 195 2.34 12.91 -9.28
C PRO A 195 3.67 13.68 -9.32
N THR A 196 4.58 13.29 -10.20
CA THR A 196 5.89 13.91 -10.36
C THR A 196 6.13 14.28 -11.83
N ARG A 197 6.86 15.35 -12.10
CA ARG A 197 7.20 15.73 -13.46
C ARG A 197 7.95 14.62 -14.19
N LYS A 198 8.87 13.97 -13.50
CA LYS A 198 9.70 12.87 -14.02
C LYS A 198 8.89 11.70 -14.57
N ARG A 199 7.71 11.42 -13.97
CA ARG A 199 6.86 10.26 -14.31
C ARG A 199 5.48 10.67 -14.83
N PHE A 200 5.30 11.94 -15.20
CA PHE A 200 3.97 12.44 -15.53
C PHE A 200 3.38 11.79 -16.79
N SER A 201 4.21 11.33 -17.71
CA SER A 201 3.75 10.54 -18.88
C SER A 201 3.07 9.22 -18.46
N ALA A 202 3.49 8.63 -17.35
CA ALA A 202 2.89 7.42 -16.78
C ALA A 202 1.73 7.69 -15.82
N TRP A 203 1.38 8.97 -15.57
CA TRP A 203 0.37 9.34 -14.58
C TRP A 203 -0.97 8.62 -14.75
N PRO A 204 -1.52 8.43 -15.97
CA PRO A 204 -2.76 7.67 -16.15
C PRO A 204 -2.68 6.20 -15.64
N LEU A 205 -1.51 5.56 -15.72
CA LEU A 205 -1.30 4.22 -15.20
C LEU A 205 -1.04 4.24 -13.69
N ILE A 206 -0.35 5.26 -13.20
CA ILE A 206 -0.15 5.50 -11.76
C ILE A 206 -1.51 5.71 -11.08
N CYS A 207 -2.45 6.45 -11.67
CA CYS A 207 -3.81 6.61 -11.16
C CYS A 207 -4.54 5.26 -11.02
N LYS A 208 -4.31 4.31 -11.92
CA LYS A 208 -4.89 2.96 -11.80
C LYS A 208 -4.30 2.20 -10.61
N ALA A 209 -2.99 2.29 -10.39
CA ALA A 209 -2.36 1.69 -9.22
C ALA A 209 -2.86 2.35 -7.91
N ASN A 210 -2.98 3.67 -7.87
CA ASN A 210 -3.56 4.39 -6.74
C ASN A 210 -5.02 3.98 -6.47
N ALA A 211 -5.82 3.81 -7.51
CA ALA A 211 -7.20 3.34 -7.37
C ALA A 211 -7.27 1.92 -6.76
N ARG A 212 -6.33 1.03 -7.11
CA ARG A 212 -6.23 -0.30 -6.50
C ARG A 212 -5.84 -0.24 -5.02
N LEU A 213 -4.87 0.58 -4.66
CA LEU A 213 -4.47 0.79 -3.25
C LEU A 213 -5.62 1.39 -2.43
N GLN A 214 -6.36 2.33 -3.00
CA GLN A 214 -7.55 2.91 -2.35
C GLN A 214 -8.65 1.87 -2.18
N GLN A 215 -8.92 1.05 -3.19
CA GLN A 215 -9.91 -0.02 -3.11
C GLN A 215 -9.51 -1.08 -2.07
N LEU A 216 -8.22 -1.42 -1.99
CA LEU A 216 -7.68 -2.28 -0.95
C LEU A 216 -7.97 -1.71 0.44
N ALA A 217 -7.68 -0.43 0.66
CA ALA A 217 -7.94 0.26 1.92
C ALA A 217 -9.43 0.23 2.29
N LEU A 218 -10.33 0.46 1.33
CA LEU A 218 -11.78 0.40 1.56
C LEU A 218 -12.31 -1.02 1.83
N SER A 219 -11.58 -2.06 1.43
CA SER A 219 -12.00 -3.46 1.56
C SER A 219 -11.54 -4.14 2.86
N ILE A 220 -10.60 -3.54 3.58
CA ILE A 220 -10.01 -4.12 4.78
C ILE A 220 -10.15 -3.12 5.93
N PRO A 221 -10.79 -3.48 7.08
CA PRO A 221 -10.86 -2.59 8.25
C PRO A 221 -9.47 -2.12 8.69
N ASP A 222 -9.35 -0.92 9.24
CA ASP A 222 -8.10 -0.31 9.74
C ASP A 222 -6.96 -0.27 8.71
N VAL A 223 -7.30 -0.24 7.41
CA VAL A 223 -6.39 0.09 6.32
C VAL A 223 -6.86 1.38 5.68
N TYR A 224 -5.96 2.33 5.53
CA TYR A 224 -6.25 3.69 5.10
C TYR A 224 -5.45 4.07 3.87
N PHE A 225 -6.00 4.95 3.05
CA PHE A 225 -5.34 5.52 1.88
C PHE A 225 -5.21 7.03 2.03
N ILE A 226 -3.98 7.52 2.12
CA ILE A 226 -3.68 8.95 2.29
C ILE A 226 -3.63 9.61 0.91
N ALA A 227 -4.70 10.27 0.53
CA ALA A 227 -4.80 10.98 -0.74
C ALA A 227 -3.90 12.22 -0.73
N THR A 228 -2.96 12.29 -1.67
CA THR A 228 -1.99 13.38 -1.77
C THR A 228 -1.98 14.09 -3.12
N ALA A 229 -2.45 13.45 -4.20
CA ALA A 229 -2.26 13.91 -5.57
C ALA A 229 -2.78 15.34 -5.81
N ASP A 230 -3.97 15.69 -5.34
CA ASP A 230 -4.57 17.02 -5.54
C ASP A 230 -3.72 18.14 -4.89
N HIS A 231 -2.89 17.82 -3.90
CA HIS A 231 -1.99 18.78 -3.24
C HIS A 231 -0.66 18.96 -4.00
N PHE A 232 -0.35 18.07 -4.92
CA PHE A 232 0.86 18.05 -5.73
C PHE A 232 0.60 18.38 -7.20
N LEU A 233 -0.64 18.69 -7.56
CA LEU A 233 -1.04 19.20 -8.88
C LEU A 233 -1.42 20.69 -8.79
N ASP A 234 -1.06 21.44 -9.82
CA ASP A 234 -1.53 22.81 -10.01
C ASP A 234 -2.99 22.84 -10.53
N PRO A 235 -3.66 24.00 -10.58
CA PRO A 235 -5.02 24.10 -11.11
C PRO A 235 -5.17 23.65 -12.57
N SER A 236 -4.07 23.58 -13.33
CA SER A 236 -4.04 23.06 -14.69
C SER A 236 -3.81 21.55 -14.77
N GLY A 237 -3.66 20.90 -13.60
CA GLY A 237 -3.43 19.46 -13.48
C GLY A 237 -2.00 19.02 -13.79
N ASN A 238 -1.01 19.90 -13.70
CA ASN A 238 0.40 19.55 -13.84
C ASN A 238 1.06 19.39 -12.46
N PRO A 239 2.13 18.57 -12.34
CA PRO A 239 2.90 18.49 -11.12
C PRO A 239 3.47 19.86 -10.71
N ARG A 240 3.40 20.15 -9.43
CA ARG A 240 3.92 21.36 -8.79
C ARG A 240 5.42 21.22 -8.57
N ASP A 241 6.21 21.66 -9.54
CA ASP A 241 7.68 21.47 -9.58
C ASP A 241 8.38 22.05 -8.34
N GLU A 242 7.82 23.09 -7.71
CA GLU A 242 8.35 23.73 -6.49
C GLU A 242 8.30 22.85 -5.23
N LEU A 243 7.66 21.67 -5.30
CA LEU A 243 7.61 20.71 -4.20
C LEU A 243 8.66 19.60 -4.32
N PHE A 244 9.47 19.63 -5.37
CA PHE A 244 10.49 18.62 -5.67
C PHE A 244 11.89 19.22 -5.72
N VAL A 245 12.90 18.37 -5.55
CA VAL A 245 14.28 18.74 -5.85
C VAL A 245 14.50 18.72 -7.37
N ASP A 246 15.70 19.10 -7.82
CA ASP A 246 16.04 19.27 -9.25
C ASP A 246 15.75 18.03 -10.13
N ASP A 247 15.75 16.82 -9.53
CA ASP A 247 15.45 15.59 -10.26
C ASP A 247 13.96 15.44 -10.63
N GLN A 248 13.10 16.33 -10.13
CA GLN A 248 11.66 16.39 -10.38
C GLN A 248 10.92 15.08 -10.05
N LEU A 249 11.48 14.33 -9.08
CA LEU A 249 10.99 13.05 -8.61
C LEU A 249 10.90 13.00 -7.08
N HIS A 250 11.97 13.40 -6.38
CA HIS A 250 12.03 13.36 -4.93
C HIS A 250 11.58 14.70 -4.34
N LEU A 251 10.89 14.61 -3.21
CA LEU A 251 10.37 15.79 -2.52
C LEU A 251 11.52 16.64 -1.96
N ASN A 252 11.33 17.95 -2.00
CA ASN A 252 12.12 18.89 -1.20
C ASN A 252 11.45 19.12 0.18
N SER A 253 12.01 20.01 0.98
CA SER A 253 11.49 20.30 2.33
C SER A 253 10.02 20.77 2.32
N ASN A 254 9.57 21.51 1.30
CA ASN A 254 8.19 21.95 1.18
C ASN A 254 7.26 20.79 0.81
N GLY A 255 7.72 19.88 -0.04
CA GLY A 255 7.01 18.66 -0.39
C GLY A 255 6.82 17.75 0.83
N TYR A 256 7.86 17.55 1.63
CA TYR A 256 7.77 16.75 2.87
C TYR A 256 6.88 17.41 3.94
N LYS A 257 6.93 18.74 4.11
CA LYS A 257 5.99 19.45 5.00
C LYS A 257 4.53 19.26 4.56
N LYS A 258 4.28 19.23 3.26
CA LYS A 258 2.94 18.95 2.74
C LYS A 258 2.54 17.51 3.03
N TRP A 259 3.41 16.54 2.80
CA TRP A 259 3.17 15.14 3.16
C TRP A 259 2.88 14.97 4.65
N SER A 260 3.73 15.51 5.52
CA SER A 260 3.55 15.37 6.96
C SER A 260 2.21 15.93 7.45
N THR A 261 1.76 17.05 6.86
CA THR A 261 0.45 17.61 7.20
C THR A 261 -0.69 16.66 6.84
N LEU A 262 -0.62 16.03 5.66
CA LEU A 262 -1.65 15.09 5.21
C LEU A 262 -1.61 13.79 6.02
N ILE A 263 -0.42 13.25 6.24
CA ILE A 263 -0.24 12.01 7.01
C ILE A 263 -0.72 12.18 8.45
N ARG A 264 -0.33 13.27 9.12
CA ARG A 264 -0.78 13.54 10.50
C ARG A 264 -2.29 13.68 10.61
N ARG A 265 -2.93 14.33 9.64
CA ARG A 265 -4.40 14.44 9.63
C ARG A 265 -5.05 13.05 9.62
N GLU A 266 -4.62 12.16 8.73
CA GLU A 266 -5.19 10.80 8.64
C GLU A 266 -4.88 9.96 9.90
N LEU A 267 -3.69 10.14 10.51
CA LEU A 267 -3.36 9.52 11.79
C LEU A 267 -4.25 10.05 12.92
N ASP A 268 -4.43 11.38 13.01
CA ASP A 268 -5.29 12.03 14.00
C ASP A 268 -6.73 11.53 13.89
N GLU A 269 -7.25 11.33 12.67
CA GLU A 269 -8.59 10.81 12.42
C GLU A 269 -8.72 9.32 12.80
N ALA A 270 -7.69 8.52 12.57
CA ALA A 270 -7.73 7.09 12.86
C ALA A 270 -7.52 6.76 14.35
N PHE A 271 -6.90 7.66 15.12
CA PHE A 271 -6.65 7.46 16.56
C PHE A 271 -7.71 8.11 17.47
N GLN A 272 -8.74 8.73 16.90
CA GLN A 272 -9.90 9.27 17.65
C GLN A 272 -10.89 8.16 18.01
#